data_4556bcb9fbbe833fdb89d43156f3057c
#
_entry.id   4556bcb9fbbe833fdb89d43156f3057c
#
_cell.length_a   1.000
_cell.length_b   1.000
_cell.length_c   1.000
_cell.angle_alpha   90.00
_cell.angle_beta   90.00
_cell.angle_gamma   90.00
#
_symmetry.space_group_name_H-M   'P 1'
#
loop_
_entity.id
_entity.type
_entity.pdbx_description
1 polymer ?
#
loop_
_entity_poly.entity_id
_entity_poly.type
_entity_poly.pdbx_seq_one_letter_code
_entity_poly.pdbx_strand_id
1 'polypeptide(L)'
;MTISRRTLLGAGAGAGVAVLSACGSNTGRGGGGSGGTTLAQWYHQYGEPGTEQAVERYAAAYKKAHVTVQWRPGDYDRQTAAALLTDSGPDVFEVNGPSLDQIQGRQVEDLTELVAGVEDDFNSAVLAPKTYRGRVYGIPQTIDMQMLYYRKSLLADAGVRPPETLDELVDAARELTGRKVKGLFLGNDGGAGVLGGTPLYAAGLRLVTEDGKPGFDDPAAARTLGKLRRLYAEKSLLLGAPADWSDPSAFLQGLTAMQWSGLWALPQVQKELGDDFGVLPFPKDGAAGRPSVPVGAYGAAVSARGRHKEAAKEYVKWLWVERTDYQEDFALSYGFHIPARISLAKKAAKLRTGAAADAVRFTTEHGDAQPLLWTPASQVAYQDALSRIIKDGANPETELRTVVRKVSAELDRVTHTS
;
A
#
# COMPACT_ATOMS: atom_id res chain seq x y z
N MET A 1 17.61 -37.88 -36.75
CA MET A 1 18.76 -38.53 -36.15
C MET A 1 18.61 -38.52 -34.62
N THR A 2 18.19 -39.64 -34.14
CA THR A 2 17.98 -39.96 -32.70
C THR A 2 19.34 -40.45 -32.16
N ILE A 3 19.79 -39.89 -31.03
CA ILE A 3 20.83 -40.51 -30.22
C ILE A 3 20.38 -40.58 -28.77
N SER A 4 20.38 -41.82 -28.32
CA SER A 4 19.90 -42.45 -27.12
C SER A 4 20.77 -42.15 -25.88
N ARG A 5 20.08 -42.17 -24.73
CA ARG A 5 20.66 -42.31 -23.38
C ARG A 5 21.35 -43.69 -23.24
N ARG A 6 22.49 -43.75 -22.59
CA ARG A 6 22.85 -44.71 -21.54
C ARG A 6 24.37 -44.90 -21.38
N THR A 7 24.76 -44.97 -20.12
CA THR A 7 25.85 -45.71 -19.51
C THR A 7 27.25 -45.10 -19.49
N LEU A 8 27.73 -44.79 -18.30
CA LEU A 8 28.99 -45.39 -17.78
C LEU A 8 29.07 -45.23 -16.25
N LEU A 9 28.93 -46.35 -15.59
CA LEU A 9 29.39 -46.61 -14.23
C LEU A 9 30.89 -46.94 -14.29
N GLY A 10 31.69 -46.43 -13.37
CA GLY A 10 33.11 -46.80 -13.23
C GLY A 10 33.67 -46.35 -11.89
N ALA A 11 33.93 -47.30 -11.05
CA ALA A 11 34.37 -47.25 -9.68
C ALA A 11 35.75 -46.60 -9.45
N GLY A 12 35.93 -46.01 -8.25
CA GLY A 12 37.24 -45.60 -7.72
C GLY A 12 37.13 -45.39 -6.21
N ALA A 13 37.46 -46.43 -5.44
CA ALA A 13 37.57 -46.35 -4.00
C ALA A 13 38.86 -45.64 -3.56
N GLY A 14 38.78 -44.74 -2.58
CA GLY A 14 39.92 -44.10 -1.94
C GLY A 14 39.51 -43.64 -0.53
N ALA A 15 39.95 -44.39 0.46
CA ALA A 15 39.71 -44.13 1.88
C ALA A 15 40.43 -42.87 2.38
N GLY A 16 39.73 -42.02 3.08
CA GLY A 16 40.26 -40.90 3.85
C GLY A 16 39.43 -40.71 5.11
N VAL A 17 39.86 -41.31 6.20
CA VAL A 17 39.32 -41.11 7.54
C VAL A 17 39.70 -39.71 8.00
N ALA A 18 38.75 -38.82 8.15
CA ALA A 18 38.90 -37.57 8.90
C ALA A 18 37.93 -37.54 10.07
N VAL A 19 38.51 -37.58 11.23
CA VAL A 19 37.91 -37.59 12.56
C VAL A 19 37.08 -36.34 12.78
N LEU A 20 35.77 -36.48 12.93
CA LEU A 20 34.89 -35.46 13.47
C LEU A 20 34.86 -35.57 15.00
N SER A 21 35.70 -34.79 15.67
CA SER A 21 35.61 -34.55 17.10
C SER A 21 35.29 -33.07 17.30
N ALA A 22 34.03 -32.78 17.51
CA ALA A 22 33.62 -31.49 18.07
C ALA A 22 32.27 -31.65 18.79
N CYS A 23 32.23 -32.43 19.85
CA CYS A 23 31.30 -32.23 20.95
C CYS A 23 31.91 -31.18 21.88
N GLY A 24 31.62 -29.93 21.60
CA GLY A 24 31.86 -28.84 22.53
C GLY A 24 30.69 -28.72 23.51
N SER A 25 30.78 -29.42 24.63
CA SER A 25 29.95 -29.16 25.80
C SER A 25 30.33 -27.77 26.35
N ASN A 26 29.52 -26.77 26.09
CA ASN A 26 29.69 -25.45 26.66
C ASN A 26 29.08 -25.38 28.05
N THR A 27 29.79 -25.86 29.05
CA THR A 27 29.60 -25.54 30.46
C THR A 27 30.50 -24.34 30.79
N GLY A 28 30.19 -23.18 30.18
CA GLY A 28 30.83 -21.91 30.47
C GLY A 28 29.96 -21.07 31.39
N ARG A 29 30.17 -21.23 32.67
CA ARG A 29 29.69 -20.33 33.71
C ARG A 29 30.63 -19.12 33.75
N GLY A 30 30.04 -17.91 33.58
CA GLY A 30 30.67 -16.66 33.97
C GLY A 30 31.24 -15.83 32.85
N GLY A 31 30.55 -14.78 32.56
CA GLY A 31 30.97 -13.63 31.74
C GLY A 31 29.79 -12.74 31.50
N GLY A 32 29.50 -11.82 32.43
CA GLY A 32 28.56 -10.74 32.20
C GLY A 32 29.07 -9.84 31.08
N GLY A 33 28.84 -10.26 29.83
CA GLY A 33 28.86 -9.38 28.69
C GLY A 33 27.53 -8.63 28.71
N SER A 34 27.55 -7.33 28.71
CA SER A 34 26.41 -6.46 28.45
C SER A 34 25.92 -6.73 27.03
N GLY A 35 25.22 -7.82 26.83
CA GLY A 35 24.50 -8.12 25.60
C GLY A 35 23.34 -7.14 25.52
N GLY A 36 23.55 -6.00 24.86
CA GLY A 36 22.54 -5.00 24.63
C GLY A 36 21.31 -5.62 23.95
N THR A 37 20.14 -5.10 24.23
CA THR A 37 18.89 -5.51 23.59
C THR A 37 19.03 -5.40 22.07
N THR A 38 18.67 -6.45 21.35
CA THR A 38 18.61 -6.45 19.88
C THR A 38 17.16 -6.54 19.43
N LEU A 39 16.78 -5.66 18.49
CA LEU A 39 15.45 -5.60 17.89
C LEU A 39 15.53 -5.92 16.39
N ALA A 40 14.62 -6.73 15.90
CA ALA A 40 14.44 -6.98 14.48
C ALA A 40 13.34 -6.07 13.93
N GLN A 41 13.67 -5.23 12.97
CA GLN A 41 12.71 -4.36 12.29
C GLN A 41 12.55 -4.78 10.83
N TRP A 42 11.30 -4.97 10.38
CA TRP A 42 10.97 -5.32 9.01
C TRP A 42 10.34 -4.16 8.26
N TYR A 43 10.86 -3.95 7.05
CA TYR A 43 10.31 -3.03 6.05
C TYR A 43 9.92 -3.79 4.80
N HIS A 44 8.85 -3.38 4.13
CA HIS A 44 8.62 -3.79 2.76
C HIS A 44 9.67 -3.16 1.83
N GLN A 45 9.84 -3.72 0.65
CA GLN A 45 10.75 -3.15 -0.33
C GLN A 45 10.13 -1.91 -0.97
N TYR A 46 10.65 -0.74 -0.62
CA TYR A 46 10.33 0.51 -1.31
C TYR A 46 11.00 0.55 -2.68
N GLY A 47 10.37 1.23 -3.66
CA GLY A 47 10.95 1.46 -4.98
C GLY A 47 11.88 2.67 -5.04
N GLU A 48 11.86 3.54 -4.04
CA GLU A 48 12.56 4.82 -4.04
C GLU A 48 14.03 4.65 -3.61
N PRO A 49 14.98 5.13 -4.46
CA PRO A 49 16.39 5.04 -4.15
C PRO A 49 16.75 5.77 -2.85
N GLY A 50 17.51 5.11 -1.99
CA GLY A 50 18.02 5.69 -0.76
C GLY A 50 17.16 5.45 0.49
N THR A 51 15.93 4.93 0.36
CA THR A 51 15.04 4.67 1.49
C THR A 51 15.62 3.59 2.43
N GLU A 52 16.17 2.50 1.89
CA GLU A 52 16.80 1.45 2.69
C GLU A 52 17.96 2.00 3.53
N GLN A 53 18.86 2.76 2.89
CA GLN A 53 20.00 3.39 3.58
C GLN A 53 19.54 4.40 4.64
N ALA A 54 18.42 5.07 4.42
CA ALA A 54 17.85 6.01 5.38
C ALA A 54 17.38 5.29 6.65
N VAL A 55 16.57 4.24 6.52
CA VAL A 55 16.05 3.50 7.68
C VAL A 55 17.16 2.77 8.44
N GLU A 56 18.18 2.26 7.73
CA GLU A 56 19.39 1.71 8.38
C GLU A 56 20.14 2.78 9.17
N ARG A 57 20.27 3.99 8.63
CA ARG A 57 20.90 5.13 9.32
C ARG A 57 20.10 5.54 10.55
N TYR A 58 18.77 5.56 10.49
CA TYR A 58 17.92 5.85 11.66
C TYR A 58 18.08 4.77 12.72
N ALA A 59 18.05 3.51 12.34
CA ALA A 59 18.24 2.37 13.24
C ALA A 59 19.61 2.46 13.94
N ALA A 60 20.69 2.74 13.21
CA ALA A 60 22.05 2.89 13.76
C ALA A 60 22.19 4.08 14.70
N ALA A 61 21.37 5.12 14.55
CA ALA A 61 21.36 6.29 15.42
C ALA A 61 20.70 6.03 16.78
N TYR A 62 19.87 5.00 16.93
CA TYR A 62 19.27 4.63 18.19
C TYR A 62 20.29 3.97 19.13
N LYS A 63 20.42 4.48 20.35
CA LYS A 63 21.51 4.08 21.26
C LYS A 63 21.09 3.16 22.40
N LYS A 64 19.77 2.94 22.59
CA LYS A 64 19.26 2.09 23.69
C LYS A 64 19.17 0.62 23.34
N ALA A 65 19.17 0.28 22.02
CA ALA A 65 19.18 -1.09 21.52
C ALA A 65 19.94 -1.16 20.19
N HIS A 66 20.39 -2.36 19.83
CA HIS A 66 20.87 -2.65 18.49
C HIS A 66 19.65 -3.01 17.61
N VAL A 67 19.36 -2.22 16.58
CA VAL A 67 18.23 -2.46 15.67
C VAL A 67 18.75 -3.01 14.35
N THR A 68 18.29 -4.20 13.99
CA THR A 68 18.62 -4.83 12.71
C THR A 68 17.47 -4.63 11.74
N VAL A 69 17.71 -3.87 10.69
CA VAL A 69 16.73 -3.64 9.61
C VAL A 69 16.75 -4.80 8.63
N GLN A 70 15.57 -5.28 8.24
CA GLN A 70 15.40 -6.31 7.24
C GLN A 70 14.45 -5.80 6.16
N TRP A 71 14.97 -5.71 4.93
CA TRP A 71 14.25 -5.36 3.73
C TRP A 71 13.60 -6.59 3.14
N ARG A 72 12.26 -6.57 2.99
CA ARG A 72 11.48 -7.75 2.61
C ARG A 72 10.85 -7.57 1.23
N PRO A 73 11.44 -8.16 0.17
CA PRO A 73 10.83 -8.14 -1.16
C PRO A 73 9.64 -9.10 -1.27
N GLY A 74 8.81 -8.86 -2.28
CA GLY A 74 7.66 -9.70 -2.61
C GLY A 74 6.41 -9.37 -1.80
N ASP A 75 5.61 -10.39 -1.51
CA ASP A 75 4.35 -10.24 -0.75
C ASP A 75 4.64 -10.06 0.74
N TYR A 76 4.95 -8.83 1.10
CA TYR A 76 5.35 -8.42 2.45
C TYR A 76 4.24 -8.68 3.48
N ASP A 77 3.01 -8.32 3.15
CA ASP A 77 1.89 -8.43 4.10
C ASP A 77 1.63 -9.89 4.48
N ARG A 78 1.72 -10.80 3.51
CA ARG A 78 1.59 -12.25 3.78
C ARG A 78 2.77 -12.80 4.58
N GLN A 79 4.00 -12.38 4.25
CA GLN A 79 5.19 -12.78 5.01
C GLN A 79 5.09 -12.35 6.48
N THR A 80 4.68 -11.09 6.70
CA THR A 80 4.54 -10.51 8.04
C THR A 80 3.40 -11.18 8.82
N ALA A 81 2.23 -11.37 8.20
CA ALA A 81 1.11 -12.05 8.85
C ALA A 81 1.48 -13.48 9.30
N ALA A 82 2.23 -14.23 8.48
CA ALA A 82 2.70 -15.55 8.85
C ALA A 82 3.75 -15.52 9.98
N ALA A 83 4.66 -14.55 9.95
CA ALA A 83 5.73 -14.41 10.95
C ALA A 83 5.18 -14.00 12.33
N LEU A 84 4.14 -13.18 12.39
CA LEU A 84 3.49 -12.77 13.65
C LEU A 84 2.85 -13.92 14.41
N LEU A 85 2.66 -15.08 13.79
CA LEU A 85 2.19 -16.31 14.44
C LEU A 85 3.33 -17.12 15.08
N THR A 86 4.57 -16.72 14.89
CA THR A 86 5.78 -17.44 15.33
C THR A 86 6.65 -16.59 16.26
N ASP A 87 7.55 -17.22 17.00
CA ASP A 87 8.51 -16.54 17.88
C ASP A 87 9.75 -15.99 17.12
N SER A 88 9.83 -16.23 15.82
CA SER A 88 10.91 -15.76 14.93
C SER A 88 10.48 -14.55 14.07
N GLY A 89 9.34 -13.98 14.35
CA GLY A 89 8.84 -12.76 13.69
C GLY A 89 9.64 -11.51 14.10
N PRO A 90 9.34 -10.35 13.47
CA PRO A 90 9.95 -9.08 13.82
C PRO A 90 9.48 -8.58 15.20
N ASP A 91 10.30 -7.74 15.85
CA ASP A 91 9.87 -6.97 17.01
C ASP A 91 9.08 -5.73 16.59
N VAL A 92 9.55 -5.06 15.52
CA VAL A 92 8.92 -3.89 14.88
C VAL A 92 8.71 -4.19 13.39
N PHE A 93 7.57 -3.80 12.86
CA PHE A 93 7.26 -4.03 11.44
C PHE A 93 6.36 -2.95 10.88
N GLU A 94 6.40 -2.77 9.57
CA GLU A 94 5.47 -1.89 8.88
C GLU A 94 4.11 -2.55 8.66
N VAL A 95 3.07 -1.75 8.71
CA VAL A 95 1.70 -2.17 8.45
C VAL A 95 0.87 -0.99 7.93
N ASN A 96 0.06 -1.22 6.92
CA ASN A 96 -0.91 -0.23 6.45
C ASN A 96 -2.00 0.04 7.50
N GLY A 97 -2.40 -1.00 8.20
CA GLY A 97 -3.26 -1.03 9.37
C GLY A 97 -3.34 -2.48 9.84
N PRO A 98 -3.11 -2.76 11.13
CA PRO A 98 -3.30 -4.11 11.65
C PRO A 98 -4.73 -4.56 11.39
N SER A 99 -4.90 -5.80 10.89
CA SER A 99 -6.24 -6.34 10.69
C SER A 99 -6.94 -6.56 12.03
N LEU A 100 -8.27 -6.59 12.02
CA LEU A 100 -9.04 -6.92 13.22
C LEU A 100 -8.64 -8.27 13.81
N ASP A 101 -8.39 -9.26 12.97
CA ASP A 101 -7.93 -10.59 13.42
C ASP A 101 -6.58 -10.50 14.14
N GLN A 102 -5.65 -9.64 13.68
CA GLN A 102 -4.38 -9.40 14.37
C GLN A 102 -4.57 -8.69 15.72
N ILE A 103 -5.46 -7.70 15.79
CA ILE A 103 -5.75 -6.96 17.03
C ILE A 103 -6.48 -7.87 18.03
N GLN A 104 -7.56 -8.52 17.62
CA GLN A 104 -8.34 -9.42 18.45
C GLN A 104 -7.56 -10.68 18.86
N GLY A 105 -6.72 -11.18 17.95
CA GLY A 105 -5.79 -12.29 18.19
C GLY A 105 -4.56 -11.91 19.03
N ARG A 106 -4.47 -10.66 19.51
CA ARG A 106 -3.35 -10.14 20.32
C ARG A 106 -1.99 -10.41 19.67
N GLN A 107 -1.89 -10.16 18.37
CA GLN A 107 -0.64 -10.30 17.64
C GLN A 107 0.16 -9.00 17.60
N VAL A 108 -0.50 -7.88 17.88
CA VAL A 108 0.07 -6.52 17.89
C VAL A 108 -0.15 -5.86 19.24
N GLU A 109 0.82 -5.05 19.64
CA GLU A 109 0.79 -4.30 20.91
C GLU A 109 -0.05 -3.03 20.80
N ASP A 110 -0.65 -2.64 21.93
CA ASP A 110 -1.28 -1.34 22.13
C ASP A 110 -0.18 -0.26 22.22
N LEU A 111 -0.28 0.75 21.37
CA LEU A 111 0.68 1.86 21.24
C LEU A 111 0.04 3.20 21.63
N THR A 112 -1.14 3.21 22.25
CA THR A 112 -1.89 4.43 22.59
C THR A 112 -1.05 5.42 23.39
N GLU A 113 -0.29 4.92 24.38
CA GLU A 113 0.56 5.77 25.21
C GLU A 113 1.69 6.48 24.42
N LEU A 114 2.09 5.93 23.27
CA LEU A 114 3.17 6.51 22.48
C LEU A 114 2.76 7.83 21.81
N VAL A 115 1.48 7.98 21.49
CA VAL A 115 0.92 9.18 20.84
C VAL A 115 0.26 10.14 21.82
N ALA A 116 0.23 9.81 23.12
CA ALA A 116 -0.42 10.64 24.13
C ALA A 116 0.07 12.11 24.08
N GLY A 117 -0.88 13.03 23.91
CA GLY A 117 -0.64 14.46 23.80
C GLY A 117 -0.15 14.96 22.43
N VAL A 118 -0.07 14.09 21.42
CA VAL A 118 0.27 14.44 20.03
C VAL A 118 -0.67 13.81 18.99
N GLU A 119 -1.72 13.14 19.43
CA GLU A 119 -2.68 12.44 18.56
C GLU A 119 -3.29 13.38 17.52
N ASP A 120 -3.68 14.57 17.96
CA ASP A 120 -4.32 15.59 17.11
C ASP A 120 -3.39 16.16 16.03
N ASP A 121 -2.08 15.95 16.16
CA ASP A 121 -1.13 16.34 15.13
C ASP A 121 -0.94 15.25 14.06
N PHE A 122 -1.40 14.02 14.28
CA PHE A 122 -1.47 13.02 13.21
C PHE A 122 -2.71 13.23 12.35
N ASN A 123 -2.55 13.08 11.03
CA ASN A 123 -3.69 13.13 10.12
C ASN A 123 -4.63 11.95 10.42
N SER A 124 -5.90 12.27 10.68
CA SER A 124 -6.91 11.27 11.05
C SER A 124 -7.14 10.21 9.98
N ALA A 125 -6.98 10.55 8.69
CA ALA A 125 -7.12 9.59 7.59
C ALA A 125 -6.12 8.41 7.67
N VAL A 126 -4.97 8.60 8.30
CA VAL A 126 -3.95 7.56 8.46
C VAL A 126 -3.83 7.00 9.88
N LEU A 127 -4.31 7.72 10.89
CA LEU A 127 -4.35 7.22 12.27
C LEU A 127 -5.61 6.38 12.54
N ALA A 128 -6.78 6.79 12.04
CA ALA A 128 -8.03 6.08 12.27
C ALA A 128 -8.02 4.60 11.79
N PRO A 129 -7.46 4.24 10.62
CA PRO A 129 -7.34 2.83 10.21
C PRO A 129 -6.42 1.99 11.12
N LYS A 130 -5.64 2.62 11.99
CA LYS A 130 -4.75 1.98 12.95
C LYS A 130 -5.30 2.03 14.39
N THR A 131 -6.53 2.52 14.53
CA THR A 131 -7.20 2.70 15.82
C THR A 131 -8.42 1.78 15.92
N TYR A 132 -8.51 1.01 17.00
CA TYR A 132 -9.65 0.16 17.29
C TYR A 132 -10.12 0.35 18.74
N ARG A 133 -11.40 0.68 18.92
CA ARG A 133 -12.00 0.94 20.25
C ARG A 133 -11.19 1.94 21.09
N GLY A 134 -10.73 3.03 20.45
CA GLY A 134 -9.96 4.08 21.09
C GLY A 134 -8.49 3.72 21.39
N ARG A 135 -8.01 2.58 20.93
CA ARG A 135 -6.61 2.15 21.09
C ARG A 135 -5.87 2.16 19.78
N VAL A 136 -4.66 2.66 19.79
CA VAL A 136 -3.76 2.77 18.62
C VAL A 136 -2.87 1.54 18.54
N TYR A 137 -2.80 0.90 17.36
CA TYR A 137 -2.02 -0.32 17.11
C TYR A 137 -0.95 -0.14 16.03
N GLY A 138 -0.76 1.07 15.55
CA GLY A 138 0.29 1.43 14.60
C GLY A 138 0.50 2.93 14.55
N ILE A 139 1.76 3.36 14.48
CA ILE A 139 2.12 4.78 14.39
C ILE A 139 2.33 5.12 12.92
N PRO A 140 1.55 6.03 12.31
CA PRO A 140 1.72 6.41 10.91
C PRO A 140 3.11 7.01 10.66
N GLN A 141 3.75 6.59 9.56
CA GLN A 141 5.07 7.10 9.14
C GLN A 141 4.91 8.26 8.16
N THR A 142 4.10 8.05 7.13
CA THR A 142 3.83 9.02 6.07
C THR A 142 2.36 8.93 5.67
N ILE A 143 1.96 9.76 4.72
CA ILE A 143 0.70 9.62 3.99
C ILE A 143 1.05 9.36 2.53
N ASP A 144 0.55 8.26 2.01
CA ASP A 144 0.53 7.94 0.59
C ASP A 144 -0.86 8.11 0.02
N MET A 145 -0.91 8.49 -1.24
CA MET A 145 -2.15 8.59 -1.99
C MET A 145 -1.90 8.21 -3.45
N GLN A 146 -2.97 7.85 -4.12
CA GLN A 146 -2.94 7.57 -5.55
C GLN A 146 -3.77 8.61 -6.30
N MET A 147 -3.37 8.89 -7.53
CA MET A 147 -4.01 9.88 -8.38
C MET A 147 -3.83 9.54 -9.87
N LEU A 148 -4.60 10.19 -10.70
CA LEU A 148 -4.51 10.05 -12.15
C LEU A 148 -3.49 11.07 -12.70
N TYR A 149 -2.41 10.58 -13.28
CA TYR A 149 -1.49 11.38 -14.09
C TYR A 149 -1.98 11.45 -15.53
N TYR A 150 -1.84 12.59 -16.19
CA TYR A 150 -2.18 12.76 -17.60
C TYR A 150 -1.15 13.62 -18.35
N ARG A 151 -0.93 13.34 -19.62
CA ARG A 151 -0.07 14.11 -20.51
C ARG A 151 -0.83 15.29 -21.10
N LYS A 152 -0.44 16.52 -20.73
CA LYS A 152 -1.10 17.73 -21.22
C LYS A 152 -1.05 17.87 -22.74
N SER A 153 0.14 17.59 -23.34
CA SER A 153 0.32 17.65 -24.80
C SER A 153 -0.61 16.66 -25.52
N LEU A 154 -0.68 15.40 -25.06
CA LEU A 154 -1.50 14.39 -25.72
C LEU A 154 -2.99 14.67 -25.63
N LEU A 155 -3.46 15.21 -24.50
CA LEU A 155 -4.86 15.64 -24.37
C LEU A 155 -5.15 16.84 -25.28
N ALA A 156 -4.25 17.84 -25.30
CA ALA A 156 -4.40 19.04 -26.15
C ALA A 156 -4.42 18.70 -27.65
N ASP A 157 -3.51 17.83 -28.09
CA ASP A 157 -3.41 17.40 -29.49
C ASP A 157 -4.67 16.65 -29.96
N ALA A 158 -5.33 15.93 -29.05
CA ALA A 158 -6.59 15.23 -29.31
C ALA A 158 -7.84 16.12 -29.08
N GLY A 159 -7.69 17.35 -28.60
CA GLY A 159 -8.81 18.19 -28.23
C GLY A 159 -9.61 17.71 -27.02
N VAL A 160 -9.00 16.85 -26.18
CA VAL A 160 -9.62 16.26 -25.01
C VAL A 160 -9.30 17.10 -23.76
N ARG A 161 -10.31 17.40 -22.97
CA ARG A 161 -10.11 18.07 -21.68
C ARG A 161 -9.78 17.04 -20.58
N PRO A 162 -9.07 17.45 -19.52
CA PRO A 162 -8.90 16.60 -18.34
C PRO A 162 -10.26 16.16 -17.78
N PRO A 163 -10.48 14.84 -17.54
CA PRO A 163 -11.81 14.32 -17.17
C PRO A 163 -12.20 14.67 -15.73
N GLU A 164 -13.41 15.17 -15.53
CA GLU A 164 -13.99 15.48 -14.22
C GLU A 164 -15.01 14.43 -13.76
N THR A 165 -15.53 13.64 -14.70
CA THR A 165 -16.47 12.55 -14.44
C THR A 165 -15.95 11.22 -14.97
N LEU A 166 -16.48 10.11 -14.42
CA LEU A 166 -16.09 8.77 -14.88
C LEU A 166 -16.48 8.54 -16.36
N ASP A 167 -17.59 9.11 -16.81
CA ASP A 167 -17.98 9.03 -18.23
C ASP A 167 -16.95 9.76 -19.11
N GLU A 168 -16.53 10.95 -18.71
CA GLU A 168 -15.47 11.70 -19.41
C GLU A 168 -14.14 10.96 -19.40
N LEU A 169 -13.78 10.26 -18.30
CA LEU A 169 -12.59 9.43 -18.25
C LEU A 169 -12.64 8.29 -19.26
N VAL A 170 -13.79 7.60 -19.34
CA VAL A 170 -13.99 6.52 -20.32
C VAL A 170 -13.89 7.03 -21.75
N ASP A 171 -14.55 8.14 -22.04
CA ASP A 171 -14.54 8.76 -23.37
C ASP A 171 -13.14 9.30 -23.73
N ALA A 172 -12.46 9.99 -22.82
CA ALA A 172 -11.08 10.45 -22.99
C ALA A 172 -10.13 9.27 -23.26
N ALA A 173 -10.23 8.19 -22.49
CA ALA A 173 -9.42 7.01 -22.70
C ALA A 173 -9.62 6.38 -24.09
N ARG A 174 -10.86 6.37 -24.58
CA ARG A 174 -11.17 5.90 -25.93
C ARG A 174 -10.56 6.81 -27.01
N GLU A 175 -10.75 8.11 -26.88
CA GLU A 175 -10.30 9.09 -27.88
C GLU A 175 -8.78 9.19 -27.96
N LEU A 176 -8.09 9.05 -26.84
CA LEU A 176 -6.63 9.04 -26.74
C LEU A 176 -6.00 7.71 -27.18
N THR A 177 -6.82 6.67 -27.42
CA THR A 177 -6.31 5.35 -27.83
C THR A 177 -6.03 5.29 -29.33
N GLY A 178 -4.76 5.13 -29.68
CA GLY A 178 -4.29 4.96 -31.03
C GLY A 178 -3.49 3.67 -31.24
N ARG A 179 -2.73 3.62 -32.33
CA ARG A 179 -1.90 2.44 -32.67
C ARG A 179 -0.71 2.24 -31.71
N LYS A 180 -0.14 3.32 -31.20
CA LYS A 180 1.09 3.33 -30.39
C LYS A 180 0.85 3.69 -28.94
N VAL A 181 -0.21 4.43 -28.64
CA VAL A 181 -0.55 4.95 -27.32
C VAL A 181 -1.90 4.40 -26.91
N LYS A 182 -2.02 3.98 -25.67
CA LYS A 182 -3.29 3.67 -25.03
C LYS A 182 -3.80 4.87 -24.23
N GLY A 183 -5.12 4.98 -24.09
CA GLY A 183 -5.70 6.12 -23.38
C GLY A 183 -5.41 6.09 -21.88
N LEU A 184 -5.44 4.89 -21.25
CA LEU A 184 -5.34 4.78 -19.81
C LEU A 184 -4.59 3.51 -19.38
N PHE A 185 -3.80 3.61 -18.32
CA PHE A 185 -3.17 2.50 -17.63
C PHE A 185 -3.61 2.45 -16.15
N LEU A 186 -4.23 1.34 -15.77
CA LEU A 186 -4.72 1.06 -14.41
C LEU A 186 -4.07 -0.22 -13.84
N GLY A 187 -2.89 -0.59 -14.32
CA GLY A 187 -2.27 -1.88 -14.05
C GLY A 187 -2.65 -2.96 -15.08
N ASN A 188 -1.89 -4.04 -15.10
CA ASN A 188 -2.02 -5.11 -16.08
C ASN A 188 -3.29 -5.96 -15.88
N ASP A 189 -3.98 -5.79 -14.77
CA ASP A 189 -5.25 -6.43 -14.45
C ASP A 189 -6.49 -5.58 -14.80
N GLY A 190 -6.27 -4.40 -15.40
CA GLY A 190 -7.33 -3.49 -15.79
C GLY A 190 -7.95 -2.70 -14.65
N GLY A 191 -7.26 -2.60 -13.52
CA GLY A 191 -7.67 -1.83 -12.35
C GLY A 191 -8.34 -2.66 -11.25
N ALA A 192 -8.51 -3.96 -11.44
CA ALA A 192 -9.19 -4.81 -10.46
C ALA A 192 -8.45 -4.85 -9.11
N GLY A 193 -7.13 -4.81 -9.12
CA GLY A 193 -6.30 -4.82 -7.92
C GLY A 193 -6.14 -3.44 -7.30
N VAL A 194 -5.83 -2.42 -8.13
CA VAL A 194 -5.39 -1.12 -7.62
C VAL A 194 -6.52 -0.18 -7.22
N LEU A 195 -7.66 -0.22 -7.92
CA LEU A 195 -8.72 0.77 -7.69
C LEU A 195 -9.42 0.60 -6.33
N GLY A 196 -9.43 -0.63 -5.77
CA GLY A 196 -10.05 -0.88 -4.48
C GLY A 196 -11.48 -0.32 -4.38
N GLY A 197 -11.77 0.39 -3.30
CA GLY A 197 -13.06 1.06 -3.06
C GLY A 197 -13.24 2.38 -3.81
N THR A 198 -12.21 2.90 -4.48
CA THR A 198 -12.21 4.23 -5.11
C THR A 198 -13.40 4.47 -6.05
N PRO A 199 -13.80 3.52 -6.94
CA PRO A 199 -14.96 3.72 -7.78
C PRO A 199 -16.27 3.82 -7.00
N LEU A 200 -16.39 3.12 -5.88
CA LEU A 200 -17.56 3.20 -5.01
C LEU A 200 -17.64 4.54 -4.29
N TYR A 201 -16.51 5.02 -3.76
CA TYR A 201 -16.44 6.36 -3.16
C TYR A 201 -16.73 7.45 -4.19
N ALA A 202 -16.23 7.30 -5.41
CA ALA A 202 -16.52 8.21 -6.51
C ALA A 202 -18.00 8.26 -6.89
N ALA A 203 -18.75 7.19 -6.64
CA ALA A 203 -20.21 7.13 -6.78
C ALA A 203 -20.97 7.65 -5.54
N GLY A 204 -20.28 8.16 -4.52
CA GLY A 204 -20.88 8.61 -3.26
C GLY A 204 -21.22 7.47 -2.27
N LEU A 205 -20.71 6.27 -2.53
CA LEU A 205 -20.92 5.08 -1.71
C LEU A 205 -19.74 4.86 -0.74
N ARG A 206 -19.84 3.85 0.11
CA ARG A 206 -18.78 3.47 1.07
C ARG A 206 -18.55 1.95 1.03
N LEU A 207 -17.37 1.50 1.43
CA LEU A 207 -17.10 0.07 1.61
C LEU A 207 -17.90 -0.50 2.79
N VAL A 208 -17.86 0.22 3.92
CA VAL A 208 -18.58 -0.13 5.15
C VAL A 208 -19.25 1.13 5.69
N THR A 209 -20.48 1.01 6.10
CA THR A 209 -21.26 2.07 6.74
C THR A 209 -20.89 2.23 8.21
N GLU A 210 -21.34 3.30 8.84
CA GLU A 210 -21.08 3.56 10.26
C GLU A 210 -21.71 2.52 11.19
N ASP A 211 -22.83 1.92 10.76
CA ASP A 211 -23.50 0.81 11.46
C ASP A 211 -22.94 -0.58 11.12
N GLY A 212 -21.79 -0.64 10.44
CA GLY A 212 -21.04 -1.87 10.21
C GLY A 212 -21.63 -2.77 9.12
N LYS A 213 -22.30 -2.21 8.11
CA LYS A 213 -22.86 -2.94 6.96
C LYS A 213 -22.14 -2.62 5.67
N PRO A 214 -22.26 -3.46 4.61
CA PRO A 214 -21.80 -3.10 3.27
C PRO A 214 -22.46 -1.80 2.80
N GLY A 215 -21.66 -0.76 2.51
CA GLY A 215 -22.15 0.56 2.11
C GLY A 215 -22.31 0.72 0.58
N PHE A 216 -22.33 -0.37 -0.17
CA PHE A 216 -22.41 -0.39 -1.64
C PHE A 216 -23.53 -1.31 -2.16
N ASP A 217 -24.47 -1.70 -1.30
CA ASP A 217 -25.70 -2.39 -1.72
C ASP A 217 -26.68 -1.38 -2.35
N ASP A 218 -26.26 -0.83 -3.47
CA ASP A 218 -26.95 0.23 -4.19
C ASP A 218 -26.76 0.05 -5.71
N PRO A 219 -27.81 0.27 -6.52
CA PRO A 219 -27.70 0.20 -7.99
C PRO A 219 -26.62 1.11 -8.60
N ALA A 220 -26.22 2.20 -7.91
CA ALA A 220 -25.12 3.05 -8.36
C ALA A 220 -23.81 2.28 -8.44
N ALA A 221 -23.53 1.36 -7.49
CA ALA A 221 -22.35 0.51 -7.53
C ALA A 221 -22.27 -0.29 -8.85
N ALA A 222 -23.36 -0.95 -9.24
CA ALA A 222 -23.40 -1.74 -10.46
C ALA A 222 -23.17 -0.89 -11.72
N ARG A 223 -23.79 0.30 -11.76
CA ARG A 223 -23.60 1.25 -12.88
C ARG A 223 -22.15 1.70 -12.99
N THR A 224 -21.53 2.10 -11.88
CA THR A 224 -20.15 2.56 -11.83
C THR A 224 -19.17 1.47 -12.27
N LEU A 225 -19.32 0.26 -11.75
CA LEU A 225 -18.45 -0.87 -12.14
C LEU A 225 -18.66 -1.28 -13.60
N GLY A 226 -19.89 -1.14 -14.11
CA GLY A 226 -20.19 -1.34 -15.54
C GLY A 226 -19.43 -0.37 -16.45
N LYS A 227 -19.16 0.86 -16.01
CA LYS A 227 -18.34 1.83 -16.77
C LYS A 227 -16.87 1.40 -16.84
N LEU A 228 -16.31 0.82 -15.78
CA LEU A 228 -14.96 0.26 -15.80
C LEU A 228 -14.83 -0.88 -16.82
N ARG A 229 -15.88 -1.69 -16.99
CA ARG A 229 -15.95 -2.72 -18.04
C ARG A 229 -15.79 -2.11 -19.44
N ARG A 230 -16.36 -0.92 -19.69
CA ARG A 230 -16.22 -0.26 -21.00
C ARG A 230 -14.77 0.05 -21.35
N LEU A 231 -13.98 0.55 -20.40
CA LEU A 231 -12.53 0.79 -20.60
C LEU A 231 -11.80 -0.46 -21.13
N TYR A 232 -12.12 -1.62 -20.57
CA TYR A 232 -11.53 -2.90 -20.99
C TYR A 232 -12.09 -3.38 -22.35
N ALA A 233 -13.41 -3.37 -22.51
CA ALA A 233 -14.10 -3.86 -23.71
C ALA A 233 -13.78 -3.03 -24.95
N GLU A 234 -13.63 -1.71 -24.80
CA GLU A 234 -13.27 -0.76 -25.86
C GLU A 234 -11.76 -0.75 -26.15
N LYS A 235 -10.98 -1.57 -25.45
CA LYS A 235 -9.51 -1.70 -25.60
C LYS A 235 -8.77 -0.40 -25.36
N SER A 236 -9.31 0.47 -24.51
CA SER A 236 -8.73 1.76 -24.14
C SER A 236 -7.60 1.63 -23.10
N LEU A 237 -7.53 0.48 -22.43
CA LEU A 237 -6.51 0.21 -21.43
C LEU A 237 -5.21 -0.32 -22.04
N LEU A 238 -4.08 0.14 -21.50
CA LEU A 238 -2.81 -0.52 -21.68
C LEU A 238 -2.81 -1.81 -20.84
N LEU A 239 -2.52 -2.93 -21.45
CA LEU A 239 -2.38 -4.25 -20.82
C LEU A 239 -1.06 -4.87 -21.26
N GLY A 240 -0.40 -5.61 -20.39
CA GLY A 240 0.87 -6.26 -20.69
C GLY A 240 2.06 -5.29 -20.66
N ALA A 241 1.98 -4.19 -19.92
CA ALA A 241 3.13 -3.32 -19.68
C ALA A 241 4.23 -4.09 -18.93
N PRO A 242 5.54 -3.78 -19.18
CA PRO A 242 6.66 -4.44 -18.50
C PRO A 242 6.66 -4.24 -16.98
N ALA A 243 6.17 -3.10 -16.52
CA ALA A 243 6.01 -2.76 -15.11
C ALA A 243 4.54 -2.58 -14.78
N ASP A 244 4.20 -2.63 -13.50
CA ASP A 244 2.82 -2.47 -13.05
C ASP A 244 2.48 -1.00 -12.73
N TRP A 245 1.25 -0.74 -12.32
CA TRP A 245 0.65 0.59 -12.09
C TRP A 245 1.49 1.51 -11.18
N SER A 246 2.22 0.95 -10.23
CA SER A 246 3.04 1.70 -9.27
C SER A 246 4.29 2.33 -9.90
N ASP A 247 4.76 1.81 -11.02
CA ASP A 247 5.92 2.31 -11.75
C ASP A 247 5.45 3.23 -12.90
N PRO A 248 5.94 4.48 -13.00
CA PRO A 248 5.50 5.42 -14.02
C PRO A 248 6.09 5.18 -15.41
N SER A 249 6.90 4.15 -15.61
CA SER A 249 7.66 3.93 -16.87
C SER A 249 6.77 3.84 -18.10
N ALA A 250 5.59 3.22 -18.01
CA ALA A 250 4.65 3.16 -19.13
C ALA A 250 4.17 4.56 -19.57
N PHE A 251 3.90 5.43 -18.61
CA PHE A 251 3.51 6.82 -18.85
C PHE A 251 4.68 7.66 -19.39
N LEU A 252 5.86 7.51 -18.80
CA LEU A 252 7.06 8.23 -19.20
C LEU A 252 7.51 7.88 -20.62
N GLN A 253 7.38 6.60 -21.02
CA GLN A 253 7.69 6.12 -22.36
C GLN A 253 6.60 6.45 -23.40
N GLY A 254 5.49 7.08 -22.99
CA GLY A 254 4.40 7.44 -23.89
C GLY A 254 3.59 6.23 -24.39
N LEU A 255 3.60 5.11 -23.65
CA LEU A 255 2.76 3.95 -23.96
C LEU A 255 1.30 4.19 -23.60
N THR A 256 1.06 5.12 -22.68
CA THR A 256 -0.27 5.54 -22.26
C THR A 256 -0.37 7.06 -22.08
N ALA A 257 -1.52 7.64 -22.40
CA ALA A 257 -1.77 9.08 -22.23
C ALA A 257 -2.15 9.45 -20.78
N MET A 258 -2.75 8.53 -20.05
CA MET A 258 -3.11 8.68 -18.65
C MET A 258 -2.68 7.43 -17.88
N GLN A 259 -2.24 7.60 -16.63
CA GLN A 259 -1.87 6.50 -15.75
C GLN A 259 -2.34 6.76 -14.32
N TRP A 260 -2.94 5.76 -13.70
CA TRP A 260 -3.15 5.73 -12.27
C TRP A 260 -1.86 5.32 -11.57
N SER A 261 -1.35 6.15 -10.68
CA SER A 261 -0.15 5.84 -9.90
C SER A 261 -0.14 6.61 -8.58
N GLY A 262 0.87 6.39 -7.76
CA GLY A 262 0.98 7.05 -6.46
C GLY A 262 1.78 8.34 -6.47
N LEU A 263 1.72 9.03 -5.34
CA LEU A 263 2.47 10.26 -5.10
C LEU A 263 4.00 10.05 -5.22
N TRP A 264 4.49 8.87 -4.89
CA TRP A 264 5.90 8.47 -5.01
C TRP A 264 6.46 8.58 -6.43
N ALA A 265 5.62 8.46 -7.46
CA ALA A 265 6.03 8.60 -8.86
C ALA A 265 6.33 10.06 -9.26
N LEU A 266 5.83 11.04 -8.51
CA LEU A 266 5.87 12.45 -8.88
C LEU A 266 7.28 12.99 -9.16
N PRO A 267 8.33 12.69 -8.37
CA PRO A 267 9.67 13.21 -8.64
C PRO A 267 10.23 12.74 -9.99
N GLN A 268 9.99 11.47 -10.35
CA GLN A 268 10.44 10.92 -11.62
C GLN A 268 9.65 11.51 -12.79
N VAL A 269 8.32 11.62 -12.65
CA VAL A 269 7.45 12.23 -13.67
C VAL A 269 7.83 13.68 -13.91
N GLN A 270 8.04 14.46 -12.85
CA GLN A 270 8.47 15.86 -12.96
C GLN A 270 9.83 16.00 -13.64
N LYS A 271 10.78 15.12 -13.31
CA LYS A 271 12.12 15.13 -13.89
C LYS A 271 12.10 14.85 -15.39
N GLU A 272 11.32 13.87 -15.83
CA GLU A 272 11.33 13.38 -17.22
C GLU A 272 10.40 14.19 -18.14
N LEU A 273 9.28 14.70 -17.63
CA LEU A 273 8.25 15.37 -18.42
C LEU A 273 8.18 16.90 -18.20
N GLY A 274 8.91 17.43 -17.20
CA GLY A 274 8.83 18.85 -16.87
C GLY A 274 7.39 19.27 -16.56
N ASP A 275 6.85 20.21 -17.35
CA ASP A 275 5.49 20.72 -17.19
C ASP A 275 4.44 20.02 -18.06
N ASP A 276 4.84 18.99 -18.84
CA ASP A 276 3.94 18.27 -19.76
C ASP A 276 3.12 17.18 -19.05
N PHE A 277 2.75 17.39 -17.82
CA PHE A 277 1.80 16.53 -17.13
C PHE A 277 0.92 17.32 -16.17
N GLY A 278 -0.19 16.73 -15.79
CA GLY A 278 -1.05 17.15 -14.72
C GLY A 278 -1.52 15.97 -13.90
N VAL A 279 -2.18 16.25 -12.78
CA VAL A 279 -2.71 15.23 -11.87
C VAL A 279 -4.19 15.52 -11.56
N LEU A 280 -4.97 14.47 -11.34
CA LEU A 280 -6.38 14.53 -11.00
C LEU A 280 -6.72 13.49 -9.92
N PRO A 281 -7.73 13.73 -9.08
CA PRO A 281 -8.35 12.65 -8.32
C PRO A 281 -9.07 11.68 -9.27
N PHE A 282 -9.45 10.51 -8.80
CA PHE A 282 -10.38 9.65 -9.54
C PHE A 282 -11.69 10.43 -9.73
N PRO A 283 -12.20 10.53 -10.96
CA PRO A 283 -13.34 11.39 -11.28
C PRO A 283 -14.64 10.90 -10.62
N LYS A 284 -15.49 11.82 -10.26
CA LYS A 284 -16.82 11.50 -9.68
C LYS A 284 -17.70 10.71 -10.65
N ASP A 285 -18.61 9.92 -10.10
CA ASP A 285 -19.65 9.23 -10.87
C ASP A 285 -21.06 9.55 -10.38
N GLY A 286 -21.91 10.02 -11.27
CA GLY A 286 -23.28 10.39 -10.96
C GLY A 286 -23.44 11.70 -10.16
N ALA A 287 -24.69 12.05 -9.87
CA ALA A 287 -25.03 13.31 -9.20
C ALA A 287 -24.64 13.33 -7.70
N ALA A 288 -24.70 12.18 -7.04
CA ALA A 288 -24.31 12.03 -5.63
C ALA A 288 -22.81 11.78 -5.46
N GLY A 289 -22.09 11.57 -6.58
CA GLY A 289 -20.68 11.25 -6.57
C GLY A 289 -19.80 12.45 -6.25
N ARG A 290 -18.59 12.14 -5.82
CA ARG A 290 -17.50 13.11 -5.58
C ARG A 290 -16.17 12.58 -6.10
N PRO A 291 -15.21 13.45 -6.42
CA PRO A 291 -13.86 12.98 -6.68
C PRO A 291 -13.32 12.16 -5.49
N SER A 292 -12.45 11.19 -5.75
CA SER A 292 -11.92 10.31 -4.71
C SER A 292 -10.44 10.01 -4.93
N VAL A 293 -9.68 9.98 -3.86
CA VAL A 293 -8.31 9.45 -3.86
C VAL A 293 -8.15 8.48 -2.69
N PRO A 294 -7.64 7.27 -2.93
CA PRO A 294 -7.31 6.39 -1.82
C PRO A 294 -6.15 6.98 -1.05
N VAL A 295 -6.32 7.04 0.26
CA VAL A 295 -5.31 7.51 1.19
C VAL A 295 -4.93 6.35 2.10
N GLY A 296 -3.65 6.09 2.21
CA GLY A 296 -3.10 5.09 3.10
C GLY A 296 -1.76 5.53 3.64
N ALA A 297 -1.22 4.72 4.50
CA ALA A 297 0.15 4.89 4.96
C ALA A 297 0.62 3.63 5.64
N TYR A 298 1.82 3.24 5.37
CA TYR A 298 2.51 2.35 6.28
C TYR A 298 2.73 3.06 7.61
N GLY A 299 2.68 2.30 8.67
CA GLY A 299 2.97 2.74 10.03
C GLY A 299 3.78 1.66 10.74
N ALA A 300 4.49 2.06 11.78
CA ALA A 300 5.23 1.13 12.62
C ALA A 300 4.30 0.48 13.65
N ALA A 301 4.30 -0.85 13.68
CA ALA A 301 3.64 -1.65 14.70
C ALA A 301 4.64 -2.49 15.48
N VAL A 302 4.25 -2.93 16.68
CA VAL A 302 5.07 -3.77 17.56
C VAL A 302 4.41 -5.13 17.71
N SER A 303 5.20 -6.20 17.54
CA SER A 303 4.75 -7.57 17.69
C SER A 303 4.50 -7.90 19.16
N ALA A 304 3.33 -8.46 19.45
CA ALA A 304 3.00 -8.94 20.79
C ALA A 304 3.75 -10.23 21.19
N ARG A 305 4.41 -10.89 20.26
CA ARG A 305 5.26 -12.06 20.50
C ARG A 305 6.73 -11.71 20.66
N GLY A 306 7.12 -10.45 20.36
CA GLY A 306 8.50 -9.99 20.57
C GLY A 306 8.96 -10.14 22.02
N ARG A 307 10.22 -10.51 22.22
CA ARG A 307 10.80 -10.70 23.56
C ARG A 307 11.09 -9.38 24.27
N HIS A 308 11.27 -8.30 23.50
CA HIS A 308 11.68 -6.98 23.98
C HIS A 308 10.63 -5.91 23.66
N LYS A 309 9.37 -6.16 23.97
CA LYS A 309 8.23 -5.31 23.60
C LYS A 309 8.40 -3.85 24.05
N GLU A 310 8.80 -3.63 25.30
CA GLU A 310 8.96 -2.28 25.81
C GLU A 310 10.10 -1.54 25.10
N ALA A 311 11.21 -2.22 24.83
CA ALA A 311 12.29 -1.63 24.04
C ALA A 311 11.86 -1.34 22.59
N ALA A 312 11.02 -2.20 22.00
CA ALA A 312 10.43 -1.99 20.67
C ALA A 312 9.47 -0.79 20.67
N LYS A 313 8.61 -0.66 21.67
CA LYS A 313 7.73 0.52 21.85
C LYS A 313 8.55 1.81 22.01
N GLU A 314 9.59 1.78 22.85
CA GLU A 314 10.49 2.94 23.03
C GLU A 314 11.18 3.33 21.71
N TYR A 315 11.62 2.34 20.91
CA TYR A 315 12.23 2.61 19.61
C TYR A 315 11.22 3.23 18.63
N VAL A 316 10.01 2.68 18.54
CA VAL A 316 8.93 3.23 17.70
C VAL A 316 8.57 4.64 18.11
N LYS A 317 8.44 4.91 19.42
CA LYS A 317 8.19 6.25 19.95
C LYS A 317 9.30 7.21 19.56
N TRP A 318 10.54 6.82 19.82
CA TRP A 318 11.70 7.65 19.48
C TRP A 318 11.73 7.99 17.99
N LEU A 319 11.58 6.99 17.09
CA LEU A 319 11.72 7.22 15.65
C LEU A 319 10.51 7.96 15.06
N TRP A 320 9.29 7.48 15.37
CA TRP A 320 8.07 7.91 14.67
C TRP A 320 7.19 8.90 15.43
N VAL A 321 7.58 9.29 16.66
CA VAL A 321 6.88 10.32 17.42
C VAL A 321 7.81 11.46 17.81
N GLU A 322 9.02 11.16 18.32
CA GLU A 322 9.92 12.18 18.87
C GLU A 322 10.87 12.78 17.80
N ARG A 323 11.41 11.95 16.89
CA ARG A 323 12.37 12.38 15.86
C ARG A 323 11.66 12.96 14.63
N THR A 324 11.09 14.15 14.79
CA THR A 324 10.41 14.87 13.70
C THR A 324 11.30 15.15 12.49
N ASP A 325 12.60 15.31 12.71
CA ASP A 325 13.62 15.44 11.67
C ASP A 325 13.73 14.17 10.80
N TYR A 326 13.65 12.97 11.39
CA TYR A 326 13.66 11.71 10.63
C TYR A 326 12.34 11.46 9.92
N GLN A 327 11.22 11.84 10.52
CA GLN A 327 9.92 11.76 9.87
C GLN A 327 9.86 12.65 8.63
N GLU A 328 10.38 13.87 8.73
CA GLU A 328 10.46 14.79 7.60
C GLU A 328 11.43 14.28 6.52
N ASP A 329 12.62 13.81 6.91
CA ASP A 329 13.62 13.23 6.01
C ASP A 329 13.05 12.01 5.27
N PHE A 330 12.40 11.08 5.99
CA PHE A 330 11.79 9.90 5.39
C PHE A 330 10.69 10.26 4.37
N ALA A 331 9.83 11.20 4.70
CA ALA A 331 8.73 11.58 3.83
C ALA A 331 9.19 12.37 2.59
N LEU A 332 10.20 13.23 2.70
CA LEU A 332 10.48 14.24 1.69
C LEU A 332 11.80 14.05 0.94
N SER A 333 12.73 13.20 1.43
CA SER A 333 14.07 13.11 0.84
C SER A 333 14.22 11.95 -0.13
N TYR A 334 13.48 10.87 0.02
CA TYR A 334 13.64 9.63 -0.75
C TYR A 334 12.48 9.35 -1.69
N GLY A 335 11.29 9.20 -1.14
CA GLY A 335 10.08 9.23 -1.91
C GLY A 335 9.50 10.63 -1.97
N PHE A 336 8.29 10.73 -2.46
CA PHE A 336 7.50 11.94 -2.33
C PHE A 336 6.22 11.58 -1.60
N HIS A 337 6.24 11.73 -0.29
CA HIS A 337 5.14 11.41 0.61
C HIS A 337 4.74 12.65 1.39
N ILE A 338 3.53 12.67 1.90
CA ILE A 338 3.10 13.73 2.81
C ILE A 338 3.46 13.25 4.23
N PRO A 339 4.15 14.05 5.07
CA PRO A 339 4.37 13.71 6.46
C PRO A 339 3.05 13.39 7.17
N ALA A 340 3.02 12.32 7.96
CA ALA A 340 1.83 11.92 8.72
C ALA A 340 1.42 12.95 9.79
N ARG A 341 2.38 13.76 10.26
CA ARG A 341 2.16 14.86 11.19
C ARG A 341 1.71 16.12 10.43
N ILE A 342 0.56 16.66 10.81
CA ILE A 342 -0.02 17.87 10.21
C ILE A 342 0.95 19.06 10.32
N SER A 343 1.62 19.21 11.47
CA SER A 343 2.59 20.27 11.71
C SER A 343 3.78 20.21 10.77
N LEU A 344 4.27 18.99 10.42
CA LEU A 344 5.37 18.79 9.48
C LEU A 344 4.92 19.01 8.04
N ALA A 345 3.76 18.47 7.66
CA ALA A 345 3.19 18.66 6.33
C ALA A 345 3.00 20.15 6.00
N LYS A 346 2.51 20.95 6.96
CA LYS A 346 2.35 22.40 6.81
C LYS A 346 3.66 23.16 6.59
N LYS A 347 4.77 22.66 7.12
CA LYS A 347 6.11 23.28 6.98
C LYS A 347 6.80 22.87 5.67
N ALA A 348 6.43 21.74 5.08
CA ALA A 348 7.09 21.16 3.93
C ALA A 348 6.97 22.05 2.67
N ALA A 349 8.03 22.76 2.32
CA ALA A 349 8.02 23.66 1.16
C ALA A 349 7.77 22.93 -0.16
N LYS A 350 8.26 21.68 -0.30
CA LYS A 350 8.06 20.83 -1.47
C LYS A 350 6.59 20.50 -1.76
N LEU A 351 5.72 20.61 -0.76
CA LEU A 351 4.29 20.29 -0.86
C LEU A 351 3.41 21.51 -1.20
N ARG A 352 4.00 22.68 -1.51
CA ARG A 352 3.25 23.95 -1.63
C ARG A 352 2.98 24.40 -3.06
N THR A 353 3.58 23.75 -4.06
CA THR A 353 3.49 24.19 -5.45
C THR A 353 3.29 23.01 -6.39
N GLY A 354 2.68 23.28 -7.57
CA GLY A 354 2.51 22.31 -8.65
C GLY A 354 1.69 21.09 -8.25
N ALA A 355 1.94 19.98 -8.90
CA ALA A 355 1.23 18.71 -8.69
C ALA A 355 1.33 18.19 -7.23
N ALA A 356 2.37 18.56 -6.49
CA ALA A 356 2.50 18.23 -5.09
C ALA A 356 1.45 18.94 -4.22
N ALA A 357 1.21 20.22 -4.47
CA ALA A 357 0.15 20.97 -3.79
C ALA A 357 -1.24 20.46 -4.15
N ASP A 358 -1.44 20.07 -5.41
CA ASP A 358 -2.68 19.41 -5.84
C ASP A 358 -2.90 18.09 -5.09
N ALA A 359 -1.87 17.25 -4.95
CA ALA A 359 -1.95 16.00 -4.21
C ALA A 359 -2.33 16.21 -2.72
N VAL A 360 -1.73 17.21 -2.06
CA VAL A 360 -2.11 17.59 -0.67
C VAL A 360 -3.57 18.03 -0.60
N ARG A 361 -4.00 18.85 -1.55
CA ARG A 361 -5.39 19.29 -1.65
C ARG A 361 -6.34 18.11 -1.87
N PHE A 362 -6.02 17.20 -2.81
CA PHE A 362 -6.82 16.01 -3.06
C PHE A 362 -6.93 15.12 -1.82
N THR A 363 -5.82 14.91 -1.09
CA THR A 363 -5.83 14.14 0.15
C THR A 363 -6.76 14.77 1.19
N THR A 364 -6.78 16.11 1.28
CA THR A 364 -7.60 16.82 2.26
C THR A 364 -9.08 16.86 1.87
N GLU A 365 -9.38 17.07 0.58
CA GLU A 365 -10.75 17.30 0.09
C GLU A 365 -11.45 16.00 -0.35
N HIS A 366 -10.68 15.00 -0.81
CA HIS A 366 -11.18 13.83 -1.50
C HIS A 366 -10.59 12.51 -0.98
N GLY A 367 -9.83 12.55 0.12
CA GLY A 367 -9.17 11.38 0.68
C GLY A 367 -10.15 10.37 1.25
N ASP A 368 -10.00 9.11 0.85
CA ASP A 368 -10.75 7.97 1.36
C ASP A 368 -9.79 6.92 1.90
N ALA A 369 -9.81 6.72 3.22
CA ALA A 369 -9.07 5.66 3.86
C ALA A 369 -9.87 4.35 3.86
N GLN A 370 -9.19 3.22 3.73
CA GLN A 370 -9.85 1.92 3.88
C GLN A 370 -10.27 1.71 5.33
N PRO A 371 -11.56 1.42 5.59
CA PRO A 371 -12.02 1.18 6.95
C PRO A 371 -11.37 -0.05 7.58
N LEU A 372 -11.10 -0.03 8.88
CA LEU A 372 -10.56 -1.17 9.62
C LEU A 372 -11.46 -2.43 9.51
N LEU A 373 -12.77 -2.24 9.43
CA LEU A 373 -13.75 -3.32 9.23
C LEU A 373 -13.72 -3.96 7.83
N TRP A 374 -13.00 -3.35 6.87
CA TRP A 374 -12.82 -3.94 5.55
C TRP A 374 -11.70 -4.98 5.59
N THR A 375 -12.07 -6.20 5.94
CA THR A 375 -11.11 -7.30 6.15
C THR A 375 -10.47 -7.78 4.85
N PRO A 376 -9.34 -8.52 4.93
CA PRO A 376 -8.75 -9.16 3.75
C PRO A 376 -9.72 -10.07 3.00
N ALA A 377 -10.63 -10.77 3.71
CA ALA A 377 -11.65 -11.60 3.08
C ALA A 377 -12.67 -10.78 2.28
N SER A 378 -13.09 -9.63 2.81
CA SER A 378 -13.95 -8.67 2.11
C SER A 378 -13.26 -8.11 0.86
N GLN A 379 -11.99 -7.74 1.00
CA GLN A 379 -11.17 -7.22 -0.10
C GLN A 379 -11.05 -8.24 -1.24
N VAL A 380 -10.70 -9.49 -0.94
CA VAL A 380 -10.59 -10.56 -1.95
C VAL A 380 -11.93 -10.79 -2.64
N ALA A 381 -13.03 -10.88 -1.87
CA ALA A 381 -14.36 -11.10 -2.46
C ALA A 381 -14.76 -9.98 -3.43
N TYR A 382 -14.43 -8.74 -3.12
CA TYR A 382 -14.71 -7.58 -3.97
C TYR A 382 -13.79 -7.56 -5.20
N GLN A 383 -12.49 -7.75 -5.05
CA GLN A 383 -11.53 -7.76 -6.16
C GLN A 383 -11.81 -8.87 -7.17
N ASP A 384 -12.16 -10.06 -6.70
CA ASP A 384 -12.58 -11.17 -7.57
C ASP A 384 -13.80 -10.82 -8.41
N ALA A 385 -14.80 -10.19 -7.80
CA ALA A 385 -16.00 -9.74 -8.51
C ALA A 385 -15.65 -8.64 -9.52
N LEU A 386 -14.84 -7.66 -9.11
CA LEU A 386 -14.37 -6.58 -9.98
C LEU A 386 -13.61 -7.13 -11.19
N SER A 387 -12.73 -8.12 -10.98
CA SER A 387 -12.01 -8.78 -12.07
C SER A 387 -12.96 -9.47 -13.05
N ARG A 388 -13.98 -10.21 -12.55
CA ARG A 388 -14.99 -10.86 -13.42
C ARG A 388 -15.84 -9.83 -14.17
N ILE A 389 -16.22 -8.74 -13.53
CA ILE A 389 -16.97 -7.66 -14.19
C ILE A 389 -16.11 -7.03 -15.30
N ILE A 390 -14.90 -6.64 -15.00
CA ILE A 390 -14.02 -5.92 -15.95
C ILE A 390 -13.58 -6.82 -17.09
N LYS A 391 -13.03 -8.00 -16.80
CA LYS A 391 -12.38 -8.87 -17.79
C LYS A 391 -13.37 -9.78 -18.49
N ASP A 392 -14.24 -10.44 -17.73
CA ASP A 392 -15.11 -11.49 -18.26
C ASP A 392 -16.49 -10.96 -18.68
N GLY A 393 -16.81 -9.71 -18.32
CA GLY A 393 -18.11 -9.11 -18.62
C GLY A 393 -19.27 -9.71 -17.81
N ALA A 394 -18.96 -10.20 -16.59
CA ALA A 394 -19.98 -10.67 -15.67
C ALA A 394 -20.96 -9.55 -15.32
N ASN A 395 -22.21 -9.90 -15.06
CA ASN A 395 -23.24 -8.91 -14.72
C ASN A 395 -22.93 -8.24 -13.37
N PRO A 396 -22.73 -6.91 -13.31
CA PRO A 396 -22.31 -6.21 -12.10
C PRO A 396 -23.28 -6.37 -10.93
N GLU A 397 -24.61 -6.34 -11.18
CA GLU A 397 -25.61 -6.48 -10.12
C GLU A 397 -25.56 -7.87 -9.48
N THR A 398 -25.34 -8.92 -10.29
CA THR A 398 -25.26 -10.30 -9.79
C THR A 398 -24.00 -10.52 -8.98
N GLU A 399 -22.87 -10.00 -9.45
CA GLU A 399 -21.59 -10.09 -8.74
C GLU A 399 -21.67 -9.31 -7.41
N LEU A 400 -22.16 -8.08 -7.43
CA LEU A 400 -22.29 -7.25 -6.23
C LEU A 400 -23.23 -7.86 -5.20
N ARG A 401 -24.38 -8.44 -5.57
CA ARG A 401 -25.22 -9.17 -4.61
C ARG A 401 -24.47 -10.30 -3.90
N THR A 402 -23.57 -10.97 -4.61
CA THR A 402 -22.74 -12.03 -4.03
C THR A 402 -21.69 -11.46 -3.08
N VAL A 403 -21.05 -10.34 -3.45
CA VAL A 403 -20.09 -9.64 -2.59
C VAL A 403 -20.76 -9.11 -1.34
N VAL A 404 -21.90 -8.43 -1.46
CA VAL A 404 -22.67 -7.90 -0.32
C VAL A 404 -22.95 -9.01 0.71
N ARG A 405 -23.43 -10.18 0.27
CA ARG A 405 -23.68 -11.32 1.18
C ARG A 405 -22.41 -11.80 1.89
N LYS A 406 -21.29 -11.92 1.16
CA LYS A 406 -20.00 -12.35 1.74
C LYS A 406 -19.46 -11.32 2.73
N VAL A 407 -19.53 -10.04 2.37
CA VAL A 407 -19.07 -8.95 3.22
C VAL A 407 -19.97 -8.82 4.45
N SER A 408 -21.30 -8.95 4.33
CA SER A 408 -22.20 -8.96 5.50
C SER A 408 -21.85 -10.08 6.48
N ALA A 409 -21.67 -11.30 5.99
CA ALA A 409 -21.30 -12.44 6.84
C ALA A 409 -19.94 -12.23 7.53
N GLU A 410 -18.98 -11.62 6.82
CA GLU A 410 -17.67 -11.33 7.39
C GLU A 410 -17.72 -10.21 8.44
N LEU A 411 -18.49 -9.15 8.20
CA LEU A 411 -18.72 -8.07 9.17
C LEU A 411 -19.40 -8.61 10.42
N ASP A 412 -20.42 -9.46 10.28
CA ASP A 412 -21.07 -10.14 11.40
C ASP A 412 -20.04 -10.97 12.21
N ARG A 413 -19.18 -11.74 11.53
CA ARG A 413 -18.12 -12.52 12.17
C ARG A 413 -17.21 -11.65 13.03
N VAL A 414 -16.67 -10.57 12.47
CA VAL A 414 -15.65 -9.76 13.16
C VAL A 414 -16.23 -8.84 14.23
N THR A 415 -17.51 -8.48 14.14
CA THR A 415 -18.16 -7.63 15.13
C THR A 415 -18.74 -8.41 16.32
N HIS A 416 -19.16 -9.68 16.12
CA HIS A 416 -19.73 -10.53 17.17
C HIS A 416 -18.69 -11.41 17.90
N THR A 417 -17.46 -11.47 17.43
CA THR A 417 -16.35 -12.23 18.06
C THR A 417 -15.72 -11.46 19.25
N SER A 418 -16.35 -10.41 19.74
CA SER A 418 -15.81 -9.48 20.76
C SER A 418 -16.34 -9.74 22.16
#